data_1be09c8354e6797c9e4ee536bedeff02
#
_entry.id   1be09c8354e6797c9e4ee536bedeff02
#
_cell.length_a   1.000
_cell.length_b   1.000
_cell.length_c   1.000
_cell.angle_alpha   90.00
_cell.angle_beta   90.00
_cell.angle_gamma   90.00
#
_symmetry.space_group_name_H-M   'P 1'
#
loop_
_entity.id
_entity.type
_entity.pdbx_description
1 polymer ?
#
loop_
_entity_poly.entity_id
_entity_poly.type
_entity_poly.pdbx_seq_one_letter_code
_entity_poly.pdbx_strand_id
1 'polypeptide(L)'
;MNCTKPMMHLRLTFVALLAVSMTAWGQKEVVSAYNANKEGDYATAASYIEQAIENPKANIKNKTWRYRGDIYLNISKDSALFAAYPDALTRAKDSFMKAMELDPKGSYSQETTIGLGQVQMQASNAGIGNYNAGNFAAAGAFFDLSAEIANAFDAVDTMAVYNSALCYEKAGDLELAVARYYGCADIGYQVPNVYLFISNLYRNAERNDDALETLRKARELYPREQSLIIEELNIYLTNEEFDKAKENLALAAEQDPTNEILWFSLGSVLDNLGNSDEAIDAYVKALEIAPEYFDANYNLGALYFNQAVQGINAANDMWKPRMTKAESAAQKKAEDEAKALFGTAMPYLEAAHATAPDDLETMRSLRDIYARTGEDDKLVEISAKLKAAGQ
;
A
#
# COMPACT_ATOMS: atom_id res chain seq x y z
N MET A 1 22.32 6.18 -91.79
CA MET A 1 23.04 6.55 -90.59
C MET A 1 22.28 6.04 -89.40
N ASN A 2 23.02 5.17 -88.71
CA ASN A 2 22.71 4.49 -87.43
C ASN A 2 22.08 5.39 -86.35
N CYS A 3 21.17 4.83 -85.58
CA CYS A 3 21.31 4.85 -84.15
C CYS A 3 20.30 3.96 -83.46
N THR A 4 20.74 2.89 -82.96
CA THR A 4 20.64 2.14 -81.70
C THR A 4 19.61 2.63 -80.74
N LYS A 5 18.58 1.85 -80.49
CA LYS A 5 17.93 1.68 -79.16
C LYS A 5 18.32 0.33 -78.62
N PRO A 6 18.94 0.28 -77.44
CA PRO A 6 18.75 -0.88 -76.61
C PRO A 6 18.64 -0.55 -75.12
N MET A 7 18.21 -1.51 -74.37
CA MET A 7 18.38 -1.67 -72.92
C MET A 7 17.50 -0.90 -71.93
N MET A 8 16.19 -0.88 -72.15
CA MET A 8 15.32 -0.49 -71.02
C MET A 8 14.36 -1.59 -70.50
N HIS A 9 14.27 -2.72 -71.24
CA HIS A 9 13.38 -3.83 -70.89
C HIS A 9 14.00 -4.89 -69.95
N LEU A 10 15.32 -4.95 -69.82
CA LEU A 10 15.99 -6.01 -69.03
C LEU A 10 16.09 -5.72 -67.53
N ARG A 11 16.02 -4.43 -67.15
CA ARG A 11 16.05 -4.03 -65.73
C ARG A 11 14.71 -4.15 -65.02
N LEU A 12 13.60 -3.98 -65.74
CA LEU A 12 12.24 -4.14 -65.16
C LEU A 12 11.85 -5.59 -64.90
N THR A 13 12.32 -6.52 -65.73
CA THR A 13 12.08 -7.97 -65.56
C THR A 13 12.86 -8.56 -64.38
N PHE A 14 14.08 -8.05 -64.05
CA PHE A 14 14.86 -8.53 -62.93
C PHE A 14 14.30 -8.05 -61.60
N VAL A 15 13.81 -6.83 -61.52
CA VAL A 15 13.16 -6.28 -60.31
C VAL A 15 11.81 -6.96 -60.04
N ALA A 16 11.07 -7.29 -61.09
CA ALA A 16 9.76 -7.98 -60.97
C ALA A 16 9.97 -9.46 -60.56
N LEU A 17 11.03 -10.15 -61.03
CA LEU A 17 11.35 -11.51 -60.63
C LEU A 17 11.88 -11.61 -59.20
N LEU A 18 12.65 -10.63 -58.73
CA LEU A 18 13.09 -10.55 -57.33
C LEU A 18 11.89 -10.26 -56.37
N ALA A 19 10.98 -9.38 -56.79
CA ALA A 19 9.77 -9.09 -56.03
C ALA A 19 8.81 -10.27 -55.93
N VAL A 20 8.67 -11.07 -56.97
CA VAL A 20 7.85 -12.30 -57.00
C VAL A 20 8.49 -13.42 -56.17
N SER A 21 9.82 -13.57 -56.15
CA SER A 21 10.50 -14.57 -55.34
C SER A 21 10.41 -14.27 -53.85
N MET A 22 10.52 -13.02 -53.45
CA MET A 22 10.32 -12.60 -52.02
C MET A 22 8.88 -12.83 -51.56
N THR A 23 7.88 -12.76 -52.42
CA THR A 23 6.47 -12.93 -52.07
C THR A 23 6.03 -14.38 -51.85
N ALA A 24 6.72 -15.33 -52.50
CA ALA A 24 6.47 -16.76 -52.28
C ALA A 24 7.13 -17.29 -51.01
N TRP A 25 8.24 -16.69 -50.62
CA TRP A 25 8.97 -17.10 -49.42
C TRP A 25 8.21 -16.88 -48.12
N GLY A 26 7.70 -15.69 -47.85
CA GLY A 26 7.01 -15.37 -46.59
C GLY A 26 5.75 -16.19 -46.30
N GLN A 27 5.03 -16.66 -47.36
CA GLN A 27 3.89 -17.58 -47.19
C GLN A 27 4.35 -19.01 -46.89
N LYS A 28 5.50 -19.42 -47.42
CA LYS A 28 6.06 -20.73 -47.17
C LYS A 28 6.55 -20.87 -45.72
N GLU A 29 7.20 -19.84 -45.19
CA GLU A 29 7.67 -19.80 -43.78
C GLU A 29 6.52 -19.87 -42.79
N VAL A 30 5.39 -19.14 -43.06
CA VAL A 30 4.17 -19.24 -42.21
C VAL A 30 3.60 -20.65 -42.19
N VAL A 31 3.57 -21.34 -43.34
CA VAL A 31 3.09 -22.73 -43.41
C VAL A 31 4.07 -23.70 -42.69
N SER A 32 5.35 -23.49 -42.90
CA SER A 32 6.40 -24.33 -42.25
C SER A 32 6.34 -24.14 -40.70
N ALA A 33 6.19 -22.90 -40.23
CA ALA A 33 6.01 -22.60 -38.79
C ALA A 33 4.76 -23.29 -38.21
N TYR A 34 3.64 -23.22 -38.91
CA TYR A 34 2.41 -23.90 -38.50
C TYR A 34 2.57 -25.41 -38.39
N ASN A 35 3.20 -26.04 -39.38
CA ASN A 35 3.40 -27.49 -39.39
C ASN A 35 4.36 -27.93 -38.27
N ALA A 36 5.50 -27.25 -38.10
CA ALA A 36 6.42 -27.53 -37.03
C ALA A 36 5.77 -27.34 -35.64
N ASN A 37 4.95 -26.30 -35.45
CA ASN A 37 4.21 -26.11 -34.22
C ASN A 37 3.22 -27.25 -33.94
N LYS A 38 2.55 -27.75 -34.98
CA LYS A 38 1.61 -28.87 -34.86
C LYS A 38 2.30 -30.18 -34.52
N GLU A 39 3.53 -30.36 -35.01
CA GLU A 39 4.39 -31.52 -34.75
C GLU A 39 5.08 -31.45 -33.37
N GLY A 40 4.97 -30.32 -32.67
CA GLY A 40 5.58 -30.10 -31.35
C GLY A 40 7.04 -29.62 -31.43
N ASP A 41 7.55 -29.33 -32.62
CA ASP A 41 8.90 -28.74 -32.81
C ASP A 41 8.81 -27.22 -32.72
N TYR A 42 8.61 -26.71 -31.48
CA TYR A 42 8.38 -25.31 -31.21
C TYR A 42 9.60 -24.43 -31.51
N ALA A 43 10.82 -24.96 -31.34
CA ALA A 43 12.04 -24.21 -31.64
C ALA A 43 12.17 -23.93 -33.16
N THR A 44 11.95 -24.96 -33.99
CA THR A 44 11.91 -24.81 -35.44
C THR A 44 10.74 -23.92 -35.90
N ALA A 45 9.57 -24.08 -35.25
CA ALA A 45 8.40 -23.23 -35.53
C ALA A 45 8.70 -21.74 -35.26
N ALA A 46 9.37 -21.44 -34.13
CA ALA A 46 9.81 -20.08 -33.78
C ALA A 46 10.77 -19.53 -34.86
N SER A 47 11.75 -20.31 -35.29
CA SER A 47 12.68 -19.87 -36.33
C SER A 47 11.98 -19.51 -37.64
N TYR A 48 11.01 -20.32 -38.09
CA TYR A 48 10.27 -20.04 -39.31
C TYR A 48 9.32 -18.82 -39.17
N ILE A 49 8.67 -18.67 -38.02
CA ILE A 49 7.71 -17.56 -37.86
C ILE A 49 8.42 -16.20 -37.73
N GLU A 50 9.61 -16.15 -37.10
CA GLU A 50 10.41 -14.93 -37.06
C GLU A 50 10.86 -14.51 -38.48
N GLN A 51 11.30 -15.47 -39.31
CA GLN A 51 11.60 -15.20 -40.71
C GLN A 51 10.35 -14.70 -41.48
N ALA A 52 9.18 -15.26 -41.18
CA ALA A 52 7.94 -14.87 -41.83
C ALA A 52 7.55 -13.43 -41.52
N ILE A 53 7.71 -12.92 -40.31
CA ILE A 53 7.33 -11.54 -39.94
C ILE A 53 8.24 -10.48 -40.55
N GLU A 54 9.45 -10.84 -41.02
CA GLU A 54 10.32 -9.95 -41.79
C GLU A 54 9.77 -9.69 -43.20
N ASN A 55 8.88 -10.56 -43.68
CA ASN A 55 8.28 -10.40 -45.02
C ASN A 55 7.10 -9.43 -44.97
N PRO A 56 7.12 -8.28 -45.72
CA PRO A 56 6.09 -7.26 -45.67
C PRO A 56 4.68 -7.75 -46.02
N LYS A 57 4.53 -8.84 -46.80
CA LYS A 57 3.23 -9.41 -47.15
C LYS A 57 2.71 -10.40 -46.09
N ALA A 58 3.56 -11.07 -45.37
CA ALA A 58 3.19 -11.95 -44.27
C ALA A 58 2.92 -11.15 -42.99
N ASN A 59 3.71 -10.11 -42.72
CA ASN A 59 3.62 -9.25 -41.53
C ASN A 59 2.24 -8.55 -41.42
N ILE A 60 1.61 -8.20 -42.52
CA ILE A 60 0.27 -7.56 -42.53
C ILE A 60 -0.90 -8.54 -42.36
N LYS A 61 -0.63 -9.83 -42.13
CA LYS A 61 -1.66 -10.87 -42.03
C LYS A 61 -1.92 -11.25 -40.59
N ASN A 62 -3.17 -11.11 -40.13
CA ASN A 62 -3.63 -11.58 -38.84
C ASN A 62 -3.13 -13.02 -38.52
N LYS A 63 -3.26 -13.93 -39.51
CA LYS A 63 -2.88 -15.33 -39.37
C LYS A 63 -1.41 -15.53 -38.98
N THR A 64 -0.49 -14.71 -39.48
CA THR A 64 0.94 -14.79 -39.16
C THR A 64 1.16 -14.51 -37.67
N TRP A 65 0.54 -13.46 -37.15
CA TRP A 65 0.69 -13.04 -35.78
C TRP A 65 -0.04 -13.99 -34.81
N ARG A 66 -1.20 -14.54 -35.19
CA ARG A 66 -1.85 -15.59 -34.37
C ARG A 66 -0.96 -16.80 -34.23
N TYR A 67 -0.39 -17.32 -35.33
CA TYR A 67 0.51 -18.47 -35.26
C TYR A 67 1.76 -18.17 -34.47
N ARG A 68 2.30 -16.96 -34.55
CA ARG A 68 3.40 -16.53 -33.69
C ARG A 68 3.01 -16.56 -32.22
N GLY A 69 1.83 -16.05 -31.88
CA GLY A 69 1.27 -16.12 -30.55
C GLY A 69 1.16 -17.55 -30.02
N ASP A 70 0.57 -18.46 -30.82
CA ASP A 70 0.42 -19.87 -30.46
C ASP A 70 1.76 -20.57 -30.25
N ILE A 71 2.75 -20.29 -31.09
CA ILE A 71 4.09 -20.87 -31.01
C ILE A 71 4.76 -20.47 -29.70
N TYR A 72 4.82 -19.18 -29.39
CA TYR A 72 5.44 -18.69 -28.15
C TYR A 72 4.67 -19.08 -26.89
N LEU A 73 3.33 -19.18 -26.98
CA LEU A 73 2.53 -19.75 -25.89
C LEU A 73 2.87 -21.23 -25.66
N ASN A 74 3.09 -22.02 -26.71
CA ASN A 74 3.49 -23.40 -26.55
C ASN A 74 4.93 -23.55 -26.03
N ILE A 75 5.85 -22.69 -26.45
CA ILE A 75 7.19 -22.57 -25.89
C ILE A 75 7.12 -22.31 -24.35
N SER A 76 6.24 -21.45 -23.91
CA SER A 76 6.10 -21.14 -22.49
C SER A 76 5.60 -22.31 -21.64
N LYS A 77 4.99 -23.32 -22.24
CA LYS A 77 4.51 -24.53 -21.56
C LYS A 77 5.58 -25.62 -21.44
N ASP A 78 6.65 -25.53 -22.21
CA ASP A 78 7.81 -26.42 -22.13
C ASP A 78 8.91 -25.78 -21.28
N SER A 79 9.24 -26.38 -20.15
CA SER A 79 10.16 -25.79 -19.18
C SER A 79 11.59 -25.57 -19.73
N ALA A 80 12.06 -26.45 -20.59
CA ALA A 80 13.39 -26.35 -21.19
C ALA A 80 13.41 -25.22 -22.25
N LEU A 81 12.38 -25.15 -23.10
CA LEU A 81 12.26 -24.09 -24.09
C LEU A 81 11.97 -22.73 -23.44
N PHE A 82 11.15 -22.69 -22.39
CA PHE A 82 10.88 -21.45 -21.70
C PHE A 82 12.14 -20.86 -21.06
N ALA A 83 13.02 -21.69 -20.53
CA ALA A 83 14.34 -21.26 -20.06
C ALA A 83 15.23 -20.69 -21.19
N ALA A 84 15.10 -21.21 -22.41
CA ALA A 84 15.81 -20.70 -23.58
C ALA A 84 15.19 -19.47 -24.22
N TYR A 85 13.88 -19.27 -24.01
CA TYR A 85 13.09 -18.14 -24.51
C TYR A 85 12.34 -17.45 -23.36
N PRO A 86 13.04 -16.76 -22.45
CA PRO A 86 12.43 -16.21 -21.23
C PRO A 86 11.38 -15.12 -21.51
N ASP A 87 11.39 -14.54 -22.70
CA ASP A 87 10.44 -13.55 -23.19
C ASP A 87 9.24 -14.15 -23.99
N ALA A 88 9.11 -15.49 -24.00
CA ALA A 88 8.10 -16.18 -24.80
C ALA A 88 6.67 -15.68 -24.49
N LEU A 89 6.31 -15.48 -23.22
CA LEU A 89 4.97 -14.97 -22.85
C LEU A 89 4.73 -13.54 -23.35
N THR A 90 5.73 -12.67 -23.26
CA THR A 90 5.65 -11.32 -23.81
C THR A 90 5.49 -11.34 -25.33
N ARG A 91 6.29 -12.17 -26.03
CA ARG A 91 6.15 -12.35 -27.48
C ARG A 91 4.80 -12.93 -27.87
N ALA A 92 4.25 -13.84 -27.07
CA ALA A 92 2.91 -14.38 -27.31
C ALA A 92 1.84 -13.30 -27.17
N LYS A 93 1.86 -12.52 -26.06
CA LYS A 93 0.96 -11.38 -25.86
C LYS A 93 1.03 -10.39 -27.00
N ASP A 94 2.21 -9.88 -27.33
CA ASP A 94 2.41 -8.89 -28.39
C ASP A 94 1.91 -9.40 -29.74
N SER A 95 2.09 -10.71 -30.00
CA SER A 95 1.61 -11.32 -31.25
C SER A 95 0.10 -11.39 -31.29
N PHE A 96 -0.57 -11.81 -30.24
CA PHE A 96 -2.03 -11.83 -30.20
C PHE A 96 -2.62 -10.41 -30.23
N MET A 97 -2.02 -9.44 -29.54
CA MET A 97 -2.43 -8.03 -29.63
C MET A 97 -2.30 -7.49 -31.05
N LYS A 98 -1.20 -7.80 -31.75
CA LYS A 98 -1.03 -7.41 -33.15
C LYS A 98 -2.00 -8.14 -34.07
N ALA A 99 -2.34 -9.38 -33.76
CA ALA A 99 -3.37 -10.11 -34.50
C ALA A 99 -4.76 -9.46 -34.34
N MET A 100 -5.12 -8.97 -33.16
CA MET A 100 -6.37 -8.21 -32.93
C MET A 100 -6.39 -6.92 -33.74
N GLU A 101 -5.31 -6.15 -33.74
CA GLU A 101 -5.17 -4.92 -34.53
C GLU A 101 -5.40 -5.18 -36.03
N LEU A 102 -4.89 -6.31 -36.54
CA LEU A 102 -5.00 -6.70 -37.93
C LEU A 102 -6.33 -7.41 -38.31
N ASP A 103 -7.27 -7.51 -37.36
CA ASP A 103 -8.59 -8.14 -37.56
C ASP A 103 -9.75 -7.17 -37.25
N PRO A 104 -9.88 -6.04 -37.98
CA PRO A 104 -10.90 -5.03 -37.68
C PRO A 104 -12.34 -5.53 -37.82
N LYS A 105 -12.55 -6.69 -38.45
CA LYS A 105 -13.87 -7.35 -38.59
C LYS A 105 -14.14 -8.36 -37.46
N GLY A 106 -13.16 -8.64 -36.61
CA GLY A 106 -13.28 -9.60 -35.53
C GLY A 106 -13.47 -11.06 -35.98
N SER A 107 -13.04 -11.39 -37.21
CA SER A 107 -13.24 -12.75 -37.77
C SER A 107 -12.52 -13.83 -36.97
N TYR A 108 -11.49 -13.46 -36.21
CA TYR A 108 -10.66 -14.33 -35.39
C TYR A 108 -10.54 -13.83 -33.94
N SER A 109 -11.46 -12.97 -33.52
CA SER A 109 -11.43 -12.37 -32.18
C SER A 109 -11.53 -13.42 -31.08
N GLN A 110 -12.36 -14.44 -31.28
CA GLN A 110 -12.55 -15.51 -30.30
C GLN A 110 -11.25 -16.29 -30.04
N GLU A 111 -10.58 -16.75 -31.11
CA GLU A 111 -9.33 -17.52 -30.98
C GLU A 111 -8.22 -16.66 -30.37
N THR A 112 -8.14 -15.39 -30.75
CA THR A 112 -7.13 -14.46 -30.24
C THR A 112 -7.38 -14.15 -28.76
N THR A 113 -8.64 -13.95 -28.36
CA THR A 113 -9.03 -13.76 -26.95
C THR A 113 -8.71 -14.97 -26.10
N ILE A 114 -9.02 -16.18 -26.59
CA ILE A 114 -8.67 -17.42 -25.91
C ILE A 114 -7.14 -17.53 -25.75
N GLY A 115 -6.38 -17.22 -26.81
CA GLY A 115 -4.93 -17.20 -26.78
C GLY A 115 -4.37 -16.25 -25.70
N LEU A 116 -4.87 -15.00 -25.66
CA LEU A 116 -4.47 -14.03 -24.63
C LEU A 116 -4.85 -14.48 -23.21
N GLY A 117 -6.02 -15.06 -23.02
CA GLY A 117 -6.42 -15.63 -21.71
C GLY A 117 -5.48 -16.77 -21.26
N GLN A 118 -5.01 -17.60 -22.22
CA GLN A 118 -4.01 -18.62 -21.91
C GLN A 118 -2.65 -18.02 -21.56
N VAL A 119 -2.24 -16.94 -22.25
CA VAL A 119 -1.00 -16.21 -21.93
C VAL A 119 -1.08 -15.62 -20.52
N GLN A 120 -2.23 -14.99 -20.17
CA GLN A 120 -2.47 -14.44 -18.84
C GLN A 120 -2.34 -15.52 -17.76
N MET A 121 -2.99 -16.65 -17.95
CA MET A 121 -2.90 -17.78 -17.03
C MET A 121 -1.46 -18.29 -16.86
N GLN A 122 -0.71 -18.44 -17.97
CA GLN A 122 0.69 -18.87 -17.91
C GLN A 122 1.58 -17.81 -17.25
N ALA A 123 1.32 -16.52 -17.47
CA ALA A 123 2.04 -15.44 -16.81
C ALA A 123 1.81 -15.48 -15.29
N SER A 124 0.55 -15.63 -14.83
CA SER A 124 0.25 -15.77 -13.41
C SER A 124 0.93 -16.99 -12.78
N ASN A 125 0.93 -18.14 -13.48
CA ASN A 125 1.62 -19.35 -13.02
C ASN A 125 3.14 -19.17 -12.96
N ALA A 126 3.74 -18.50 -13.95
CA ALA A 126 5.16 -18.17 -13.95
C ALA A 126 5.53 -17.20 -12.83
N GLY A 127 4.65 -16.21 -12.55
CA GLY A 127 4.77 -15.31 -11.42
C GLY A 127 4.81 -16.06 -10.08
N ILE A 128 3.85 -16.95 -9.84
CA ILE A 128 3.80 -17.78 -8.64
C ILE A 128 5.05 -18.68 -8.54
N GLY A 129 5.45 -19.32 -9.65
CA GLY A 129 6.62 -20.19 -9.67
C GLY A 129 7.92 -19.45 -9.33
N ASN A 130 8.11 -18.26 -9.89
CA ASN A 130 9.28 -17.42 -9.60
C ASN A 130 9.25 -16.86 -8.18
N TYR A 131 8.09 -16.47 -7.65
CA TYR A 131 7.95 -16.06 -6.26
C TYR A 131 8.39 -17.18 -5.30
N ASN A 132 7.91 -18.40 -5.51
CA ASN A 132 8.27 -19.56 -4.69
C ASN A 132 9.75 -19.94 -4.80
N ALA A 133 10.38 -19.63 -5.94
CA ALA A 133 11.81 -19.84 -6.15
C ALA A 133 12.69 -18.68 -5.61
N GLY A 134 12.08 -17.61 -5.06
CA GLY A 134 12.79 -16.42 -4.58
C GLY A 134 13.22 -15.45 -5.68
N ASN A 135 12.80 -15.66 -6.91
CA ASN A 135 13.10 -14.79 -8.05
C ASN A 135 12.08 -13.63 -8.13
N PHE A 136 12.05 -12.78 -7.11
CA PHE A 136 10.97 -11.81 -6.91
C PHE A 136 10.80 -10.79 -8.04
N ALA A 137 11.89 -10.25 -8.59
CA ALA A 137 11.81 -9.30 -9.70
C ALA A 137 11.17 -9.94 -10.95
N ALA A 138 11.54 -11.17 -11.28
CA ALA A 138 10.94 -11.91 -12.38
C ALA A 138 9.46 -12.23 -12.09
N ALA A 139 9.12 -12.58 -10.86
CA ALA A 139 7.74 -12.80 -10.44
C ALA A 139 6.88 -11.55 -10.64
N GLY A 140 7.38 -10.38 -10.23
CA GLY A 140 6.72 -9.09 -10.43
C GLY A 140 6.43 -8.80 -11.90
N ALA A 141 7.43 -9.02 -12.77
CA ALA A 141 7.27 -8.81 -14.21
C ALA A 141 6.20 -9.74 -14.84
N PHE A 142 6.07 -10.97 -14.37
CA PHE A 142 5.02 -11.88 -14.85
C PHE A 142 3.63 -11.49 -14.33
N PHE A 143 3.51 -10.99 -13.11
CA PHE A 143 2.25 -10.43 -12.62
C PHE A 143 1.88 -9.15 -13.36
N ASP A 144 2.85 -8.28 -13.68
CA ASP A 144 2.62 -7.11 -14.54
C ASP A 144 2.06 -7.52 -15.90
N LEU A 145 2.63 -8.56 -16.51
CA LEU A 145 2.15 -9.10 -17.78
C LEU A 145 0.70 -9.59 -17.68
N SER A 146 0.34 -10.26 -16.57
CA SER A 146 -1.05 -10.69 -16.32
C SER A 146 -2.01 -9.50 -16.22
N ALA A 147 -1.64 -8.47 -15.45
CA ALA A 147 -2.43 -7.26 -15.29
C ALA A 147 -2.58 -6.49 -16.63
N GLU A 148 -1.51 -6.39 -17.41
CA GLU A 148 -1.54 -5.74 -18.72
C GLU A 148 -2.50 -6.44 -19.70
N ILE A 149 -2.53 -7.78 -19.69
CA ILE A 149 -3.47 -8.55 -20.53
C ILE A 149 -4.91 -8.31 -20.08
N ALA A 150 -5.18 -8.28 -18.78
CA ALA A 150 -6.52 -7.99 -18.27
C ALA A 150 -7.00 -6.61 -18.71
N ASN A 151 -6.13 -5.59 -18.62
CA ASN A 151 -6.43 -4.23 -19.06
C ASN A 151 -6.77 -4.13 -20.56
N ALA A 152 -6.18 -4.99 -21.39
CA ALA A 152 -6.49 -5.04 -22.82
C ALA A 152 -7.95 -5.48 -23.11
N PHE A 153 -8.64 -6.01 -22.11
CA PHE A 153 -10.05 -6.40 -22.16
C PHE A 153 -10.96 -5.52 -21.29
N ASP A 154 -10.50 -4.31 -20.93
CA ASP A 154 -11.20 -3.42 -20.00
C ASP A 154 -11.51 -4.10 -18.64
N ALA A 155 -10.71 -5.10 -18.27
CA ALA A 155 -10.81 -5.82 -17.00
C ALA A 155 -9.63 -5.46 -16.09
N VAL A 156 -9.83 -5.58 -14.78
CA VAL A 156 -8.80 -5.32 -13.77
C VAL A 156 -8.45 -6.61 -13.05
N ASP A 157 -7.21 -7.05 -13.19
CA ASP A 157 -6.66 -8.15 -12.38
C ASP A 157 -6.05 -7.59 -11.08
N THR A 158 -6.91 -7.34 -10.09
CA THR A 158 -6.51 -6.75 -8.80
C THR A 158 -5.43 -7.58 -8.10
N MET A 159 -5.50 -8.90 -8.20
CA MET A 159 -4.50 -9.79 -7.60
C MET A 159 -3.15 -9.71 -8.29
N ALA A 160 -3.14 -9.59 -9.62
CA ALA A 160 -1.89 -9.42 -10.35
C ALA A 160 -1.21 -8.10 -10.03
N VAL A 161 -1.97 -6.99 -9.97
CA VAL A 161 -1.42 -5.67 -9.59
C VAL A 161 -0.81 -5.70 -8.20
N TYR A 162 -1.53 -6.26 -7.22
CA TYR A 162 -1.05 -6.34 -5.83
C TYR A 162 0.14 -7.29 -5.68
N ASN A 163 0.09 -8.46 -6.30
CA ASN A 163 1.19 -9.43 -6.24
C ASN A 163 2.45 -8.88 -6.93
N SER A 164 2.31 -8.10 -7.99
CA SER A 164 3.43 -7.41 -8.61
C SER A 164 4.09 -6.42 -7.64
N ALA A 165 3.29 -5.58 -6.95
CA ALA A 165 3.80 -4.66 -5.93
C ALA A 165 4.58 -5.40 -4.84
N LEU A 166 3.99 -6.45 -4.26
CA LEU A 166 4.61 -7.27 -3.22
C LEU A 166 5.91 -7.94 -3.71
N CYS A 167 5.95 -8.38 -4.97
CA CYS A 167 7.14 -8.98 -5.55
C CYS A 167 8.29 -7.97 -5.69
N TYR A 168 8.02 -6.76 -6.19
CA TYR A 168 9.03 -5.72 -6.29
C TYR A 168 9.50 -5.22 -4.92
N GLU A 169 8.61 -5.13 -3.93
CA GLU A 169 8.99 -4.88 -2.53
C GLU A 169 10.00 -5.92 -2.04
N LYS A 170 9.69 -7.22 -2.21
CA LYS A 170 10.60 -8.31 -1.82
C LYS A 170 11.89 -8.36 -2.64
N ALA A 171 11.87 -7.86 -3.87
CA ALA A 171 13.06 -7.72 -4.71
C ALA A 171 13.94 -6.54 -4.28
N GLY A 172 13.45 -5.64 -3.42
CA GLY A 172 14.12 -4.41 -3.04
C GLY A 172 14.07 -3.31 -4.11
N ASP A 173 13.19 -3.44 -5.10
CA ASP A 173 12.98 -2.41 -6.13
C ASP A 173 11.94 -1.40 -5.65
N LEU A 174 12.42 -0.37 -4.95
CA LEU A 174 11.58 0.65 -4.33
C LEU A 174 10.65 1.32 -5.34
N GLU A 175 11.18 1.75 -6.48
CA GLU A 175 10.41 2.57 -7.43
C GLU A 175 9.31 1.76 -8.10
N LEU A 176 9.58 0.51 -8.48
CA LEU A 176 8.57 -0.37 -9.04
C LEU A 176 7.53 -0.79 -7.99
N ALA A 177 7.96 -1.11 -6.76
CA ALA A 177 7.03 -1.44 -5.67
C ALA A 177 6.05 -0.29 -5.40
N VAL A 178 6.56 0.92 -5.21
CA VAL A 178 5.76 2.13 -4.99
C VAL A 178 4.79 2.37 -6.15
N ALA A 179 5.28 2.30 -7.39
CA ALA A 179 4.43 2.51 -8.56
C ALA A 179 3.27 1.50 -8.64
N ARG A 180 3.52 0.23 -8.31
CA ARG A 180 2.48 -0.81 -8.31
C ARG A 180 1.51 -0.69 -7.13
N TYR A 181 1.98 -0.28 -5.94
CA TYR A 181 1.08 0.02 -4.83
C TYR A 181 0.19 1.24 -5.11
N TYR A 182 0.68 2.28 -5.77
CA TYR A 182 -0.20 3.34 -6.28
C TYR A 182 -1.20 2.82 -7.30
N GLY A 183 -0.80 1.90 -8.18
CA GLY A 183 -1.74 1.20 -9.06
C GLY A 183 -2.85 0.45 -8.30
N CYS A 184 -2.55 -0.12 -7.14
CA CYS A 184 -3.57 -0.71 -6.26
C CYS A 184 -4.52 0.37 -5.71
N ALA A 185 -3.98 1.53 -5.31
CA ALA A 185 -4.80 2.65 -4.82
C ALA A 185 -5.74 3.17 -5.90
N ASP A 186 -5.26 3.33 -7.14
CA ASP A 186 -6.03 3.82 -8.29
C ASP A 186 -7.23 2.93 -8.60
N ILE A 187 -7.11 1.62 -8.40
CA ILE A 187 -8.20 0.66 -8.58
C ILE A 187 -9.02 0.40 -7.30
N GLY A 188 -8.76 1.12 -6.22
CA GLY A 188 -9.46 0.98 -4.95
C GLY A 188 -9.17 -0.33 -4.20
N TYR A 189 -8.06 -1.00 -4.49
CA TYR A 189 -7.72 -2.27 -3.86
C TYR A 189 -6.80 -2.07 -2.64
N GLN A 190 -7.17 -2.70 -1.51
CA GLN A 190 -6.42 -2.63 -0.24
C GLN A 190 -6.21 -1.20 0.31
N VAL A 191 -7.08 -0.25 -0.07
CA VAL A 191 -7.06 1.10 0.50
C VAL A 191 -7.72 1.14 1.87
N PRO A 192 -7.22 1.94 2.83
CA PRO A 192 -6.07 2.84 2.72
C PRO A 192 -4.69 2.19 2.95
N ASN A 193 -4.64 0.88 3.25
CA ASN A 193 -3.41 0.16 3.69
C ASN A 193 -2.24 0.29 2.71
N VAL A 194 -2.51 0.38 1.40
CA VAL A 194 -1.43 0.53 0.40
C VAL A 194 -0.61 1.80 0.59
N TYR A 195 -1.21 2.87 1.11
CA TYR A 195 -0.50 4.11 1.42
C TYR A 195 0.44 3.92 2.62
N LEU A 196 0.06 3.10 3.61
CA LEU A 196 0.95 2.70 4.70
C LEU A 196 2.12 1.85 4.20
N PHE A 197 1.88 0.93 3.25
CA PHE A 197 2.96 0.15 2.64
C PHE A 197 3.94 1.05 1.90
N ILE A 198 3.45 2.03 1.10
CA ILE A 198 4.29 3.01 0.40
C ILE A 198 5.08 3.86 1.40
N SER A 199 4.43 4.36 2.46
CA SER A 199 5.09 5.12 3.52
C SER A 199 6.22 4.34 4.16
N ASN A 200 5.97 3.07 4.53
CA ASN A 200 6.97 2.20 5.11
C ASN A 200 8.15 1.93 4.16
N LEU A 201 7.89 1.75 2.87
CA LEU A 201 8.94 1.59 1.87
C LEU A 201 9.85 2.83 1.80
N TYR A 202 9.27 4.01 1.76
CA TYR A 202 10.02 5.26 1.76
C TYR A 202 10.80 5.47 3.06
N ARG A 203 10.21 5.16 4.22
CA ARG A 203 10.91 5.24 5.52
C ARG A 203 12.12 4.30 5.57
N ASN A 204 11.95 3.07 5.13
CA ASN A 204 13.04 2.09 5.07
C ASN A 204 14.17 2.51 4.13
N ALA A 205 13.87 3.38 3.16
CA ALA A 205 14.83 4.01 2.27
C ALA A 205 15.34 5.37 2.76
N GLU A 206 15.04 5.75 4.03
CA GLU A 206 15.38 7.04 4.63
C GLU A 206 14.80 8.27 3.89
N ARG A 207 13.71 8.06 3.13
CA ARG A 207 12.99 9.07 2.35
C ARG A 207 11.75 9.56 3.11
N ASN A 208 11.93 10.11 4.31
CA ASN A 208 10.85 10.50 5.19
C ASN A 208 9.92 11.58 4.60
N ASP A 209 10.45 12.49 3.79
CA ASP A 209 9.63 13.53 3.12
C ASP A 209 8.63 12.89 2.13
N ASP A 210 9.06 11.89 1.34
CA ASP A 210 8.19 11.16 0.42
C ASP A 210 7.12 10.34 1.18
N ALA A 211 7.50 9.75 2.33
CA ALA A 211 6.58 9.06 3.21
C ALA A 211 5.49 10.00 3.74
N LEU A 212 5.87 11.16 4.26
CA LEU A 212 4.95 12.19 4.76
C LEU A 212 4.04 12.72 3.66
N GLU A 213 4.56 12.96 2.45
CA GLU A 213 3.73 13.39 1.32
C GLU A 213 2.71 12.32 0.92
N THR A 214 3.11 11.05 0.93
CA THR A 214 2.21 9.91 0.68
C THR A 214 1.06 9.86 1.70
N LEU A 215 1.39 10.00 2.99
CA LEU A 215 0.40 9.98 4.07
C LEU A 215 -0.54 11.19 3.99
N ARG A 216 -0.01 12.38 3.65
CA ARG A 216 -0.84 13.58 3.47
C ARG A 216 -1.86 13.39 2.33
N LYS A 217 -1.44 12.89 1.17
CA LYS A 217 -2.35 12.56 0.06
C LYS A 217 -3.40 11.53 0.47
N ALA A 218 -2.99 10.51 1.23
CA ALA A 218 -3.92 9.50 1.74
C ALA A 218 -4.94 10.09 2.71
N ARG A 219 -4.54 11.00 3.58
CA ARG A 219 -5.45 11.69 4.52
C ARG A 219 -6.45 12.62 3.85
N GLU A 220 -6.11 13.23 2.72
CA GLU A 220 -7.09 13.98 1.92
C GLU A 220 -8.24 13.08 1.44
N LEU A 221 -7.95 11.80 1.14
CA LEU A 221 -8.94 10.82 0.69
C LEU A 221 -9.64 10.11 1.85
N TYR A 222 -8.92 9.87 2.96
CA TYR A 222 -9.34 9.10 4.13
C TYR A 222 -9.07 9.90 5.43
N PRO A 223 -9.72 11.06 5.64
CA PRO A 223 -9.36 12.00 6.72
C PRO A 223 -9.57 11.44 8.13
N ARG A 224 -10.41 10.42 8.29
CA ARG A 224 -10.71 9.79 9.57
C ARG A 224 -9.99 8.46 9.79
N GLU A 225 -9.07 8.10 8.91
CA GLU A 225 -8.32 6.87 9.05
C GLU A 225 -7.20 7.04 10.07
N GLN A 226 -7.40 6.50 11.25
CA GLN A 226 -6.49 6.64 12.40
C GLN A 226 -5.08 6.12 12.10
N SER A 227 -4.96 5.03 11.35
CA SER A 227 -3.66 4.43 11.01
C SER A 227 -2.75 5.38 10.22
N LEU A 228 -3.32 6.21 9.33
CA LEU A 228 -2.57 7.20 8.57
C LEU A 228 -2.05 8.33 9.46
N ILE A 229 -2.89 8.79 10.41
CA ILE A 229 -2.54 9.86 11.36
C ILE A 229 -1.42 9.38 12.30
N ILE A 230 -1.56 8.15 12.82
CA ILE A 230 -0.56 7.54 13.70
C ILE A 230 0.77 7.37 12.97
N GLU A 231 0.74 6.92 11.73
CA GLU A 231 1.98 6.71 10.95
C GLU A 231 2.69 8.04 10.63
N GLU A 232 1.94 9.09 10.28
CA GLU A 232 2.50 10.45 10.09
C GLU A 232 3.13 10.96 11.40
N LEU A 233 2.42 10.80 12.52
CA LEU A 233 2.90 11.16 13.85
C LEU A 233 4.18 10.39 14.20
N ASN A 234 4.24 9.08 13.95
CA ASN A 234 5.42 8.26 14.20
C ASN A 234 6.65 8.76 13.44
N ILE A 235 6.49 9.26 12.21
CA ILE A 235 7.59 9.82 11.44
C ILE A 235 8.10 11.10 12.13
N TYR A 236 7.23 12.03 12.50
CA TYR A 236 7.62 13.26 13.18
C TYR A 236 8.28 12.97 14.55
N LEU A 237 7.73 12.04 15.33
CA LEU A 237 8.31 11.66 16.64
C LEU A 237 9.67 10.99 16.48
N THR A 238 9.85 10.13 15.47
CA THR A 238 11.13 9.46 15.22
C THR A 238 12.21 10.46 14.79
N ASN A 239 11.81 11.52 14.09
CA ASN A 239 12.70 12.59 13.67
C ASN A 239 12.89 13.66 14.76
N GLU A 240 12.26 13.51 15.94
CA GLU A 240 12.25 14.53 17.01
C GLU A 240 11.64 15.88 16.56
N GLU A 241 10.76 15.85 15.55
CA GLU A 241 10.13 17.03 14.95
C GLU A 241 8.79 17.35 15.63
N PHE A 242 8.76 17.42 16.95
CA PHE A 242 7.55 17.59 17.76
C PHE A 242 6.75 18.84 17.41
N ASP A 243 7.42 19.95 17.11
CA ASP A 243 6.77 21.20 16.71
C ASP A 243 6.01 21.04 15.39
N LYS A 244 6.60 20.34 14.41
CA LYS A 244 5.93 20.04 13.14
C LYS A 244 4.72 19.12 13.33
N ALA A 245 4.84 18.12 14.23
CA ALA A 245 3.72 17.25 14.58
C ALA A 245 2.56 18.08 15.16
N LYS A 246 2.85 18.96 16.12
CA LYS A 246 1.88 19.88 16.74
C LYS A 246 1.23 20.76 15.68
N GLU A 247 2.02 21.47 14.85
CA GLU A 247 1.51 22.38 13.83
C GLU A 247 0.63 21.69 12.80
N ASN A 248 1.05 20.52 12.31
CA ASN A 248 0.29 19.73 11.33
C ASN A 248 -1.04 19.24 11.90
N LEU A 249 -1.03 18.73 13.14
CA LEU A 249 -2.24 18.27 13.82
C LEU A 249 -3.21 19.42 14.15
N ALA A 250 -2.68 20.56 14.60
CA ALA A 250 -3.49 21.74 14.87
C ALA A 250 -4.21 22.22 13.60
N LEU A 251 -3.46 22.34 12.49
CA LEU A 251 -4.04 22.72 11.20
C LEU A 251 -5.07 21.71 10.70
N ALA A 252 -4.79 20.43 10.85
CA ALA A 252 -5.72 19.37 10.45
C ALA A 252 -7.01 19.39 11.30
N ALA A 253 -6.91 19.63 12.61
CA ALA A 253 -8.04 19.73 13.51
C ALA A 253 -8.88 21.00 13.25
N GLU A 254 -8.26 22.09 12.79
CA GLU A 254 -8.99 23.29 12.34
C GLU A 254 -9.75 23.04 11.03
N GLN A 255 -9.20 22.25 10.13
CA GLN A 255 -9.84 21.91 8.85
C GLN A 255 -10.98 20.91 8.99
N ASP A 256 -10.87 19.94 9.90
CA ASP A 256 -11.93 19.00 10.27
C ASP A 256 -12.17 19.02 11.79
N PRO A 257 -12.85 20.06 12.31
CA PRO A 257 -13.07 20.22 13.75
C PRO A 257 -14.00 19.15 14.34
N THR A 258 -14.62 18.31 13.51
CA THR A 258 -15.49 17.21 13.92
C THR A 258 -14.77 15.87 14.02
N ASN A 259 -13.47 15.85 13.79
CA ASN A 259 -12.65 14.65 13.83
C ASN A 259 -11.99 14.50 15.22
N GLU A 260 -12.56 13.66 16.06
CA GLU A 260 -12.09 13.38 17.42
C GLU A 260 -10.64 12.86 17.44
N ILE A 261 -10.21 12.15 16.39
CA ILE A 261 -8.88 11.57 16.31
C ILE A 261 -7.80 12.64 16.18
N LEU A 262 -8.08 13.72 15.43
CA LEU A 262 -7.14 14.83 15.27
C LEU A 262 -6.95 15.58 16.60
N TRP A 263 -8.04 15.86 17.31
CA TRP A 263 -7.98 16.52 18.62
C TRP A 263 -7.28 15.64 19.66
N PHE A 264 -7.57 14.33 19.69
CA PHE A 264 -6.87 13.39 20.56
C PHE A 264 -5.37 13.34 20.23
N SER A 265 -4.99 13.22 18.95
CA SER A 265 -3.59 13.16 18.54
C SER A 265 -2.84 14.45 18.87
N LEU A 266 -3.49 15.61 18.71
CA LEU A 266 -2.94 16.91 19.13
C LEU A 266 -2.70 16.94 20.66
N GLY A 267 -3.70 16.51 21.43
CA GLY A 267 -3.57 16.39 22.90
C GLY A 267 -2.39 15.51 23.31
N SER A 268 -2.22 14.37 22.65
CA SER A 268 -1.10 13.44 22.93
C SER A 268 0.27 14.06 22.63
N VAL A 269 0.41 14.79 21.52
CA VAL A 269 1.67 15.51 21.22
C VAL A 269 1.93 16.62 22.21
N LEU A 270 0.91 17.40 22.56
CA LEU A 270 1.03 18.48 23.55
C LEU A 270 1.41 17.97 24.93
N ASP A 271 0.84 16.84 25.36
CA ASP A 271 1.19 16.19 26.63
C ASP A 271 2.65 15.73 26.63
N ASN A 272 3.12 15.09 25.56
CA ASN A 272 4.52 14.71 25.40
C ASN A 272 5.49 15.90 25.42
N LEU A 273 5.07 17.06 24.92
CA LEU A 273 5.82 18.32 24.98
C LEU A 273 5.78 18.98 26.38
N GLY A 274 4.96 18.45 27.30
CA GLY A 274 4.74 19.04 28.62
C GLY A 274 3.79 20.24 28.64
N ASN A 275 3.08 20.49 27.53
CA ASN A 275 2.09 21.55 27.40
C ASN A 275 0.72 21.09 27.93
N SER A 276 0.69 20.76 29.23
CA SER A 276 -0.45 20.07 29.86
C SER A 276 -1.79 20.81 29.72
N ASP A 277 -1.82 22.14 29.80
CA ASP A 277 -3.06 22.91 29.71
C ASP A 277 -3.65 22.83 28.28
N GLU A 278 -2.81 23.00 27.25
CA GLU A 278 -3.22 22.85 25.85
C GLU A 278 -3.63 21.40 25.54
N ALA A 279 -2.96 20.41 26.15
CA ALA A 279 -3.31 19.00 26.01
C ALA A 279 -4.69 18.69 26.59
N ILE A 280 -5.02 19.23 27.76
CA ILE A 280 -6.35 19.12 28.38
C ILE A 280 -7.41 19.67 27.42
N ASP A 281 -7.21 20.89 26.89
CA ASP A 281 -8.16 21.52 25.96
C ASP A 281 -8.38 20.64 24.71
N ALA A 282 -7.34 20.05 24.17
CA ALA A 282 -7.42 19.20 23.01
C ALA A 282 -8.17 17.88 23.30
N TYR A 283 -7.86 17.23 24.42
CA TYR A 283 -8.58 16.01 24.83
C TYR A 283 -10.05 16.28 25.13
N VAL A 284 -10.36 17.41 25.79
CA VAL A 284 -11.77 17.83 26.03
C VAL A 284 -12.52 17.99 24.71
N LYS A 285 -11.93 18.64 23.70
CA LYS A 285 -12.54 18.76 22.38
C LYS A 285 -12.78 17.40 21.71
N ALA A 286 -11.84 16.45 21.84
CA ALA A 286 -12.06 15.10 21.36
C ALA A 286 -13.27 14.43 22.03
N LEU A 287 -13.43 14.62 23.35
CA LEU A 287 -14.52 14.05 24.12
C LEU A 287 -15.86 14.79 23.95
N GLU A 288 -15.86 16.07 23.58
CA GLU A 288 -17.07 16.79 23.17
C GLU A 288 -17.67 16.18 21.89
N ILE A 289 -16.81 15.66 21.00
CA ILE A 289 -17.20 15.01 19.74
C ILE A 289 -17.57 13.54 19.98
N ALA A 290 -16.70 12.81 20.69
CA ALA A 290 -16.86 11.39 20.97
C ALA A 290 -16.71 11.11 22.49
N PRO A 291 -17.78 11.24 23.29
CA PRO A 291 -17.71 11.10 24.77
C PRO A 291 -17.22 9.72 25.24
N GLU A 292 -17.40 8.68 24.44
CA GLU A 292 -16.98 7.31 24.75
C GLU A 292 -15.60 6.96 24.17
N TYR A 293 -14.84 7.95 23.66
CA TYR A 293 -13.51 7.67 23.11
C TYR A 293 -12.54 7.25 24.21
N PHE A 294 -12.21 5.97 24.23
CA PHE A 294 -11.42 5.35 25.30
C PHE A 294 -10.09 6.07 25.53
N ASP A 295 -9.28 6.23 24.47
CA ASP A 295 -7.92 6.78 24.60
C ASP A 295 -7.93 8.23 25.11
N ALA A 296 -8.89 9.06 24.69
CA ALA A 296 -9.02 10.42 25.13
C ALA A 296 -9.45 10.49 26.62
N ASN A 297 -10.40 9.65 27.02
CA ASN A 297 -10.82 9.54 28.42
C ASN A 297 -9.69 9.06 29.32
N TYR A 298 -8.96 8.03 28.88
CA TYR A 298 -7.84 7.49 29.63
C TYR A 298 -6.72 8.53 29.79
N ASN A 299 -6.26 9.15 28.68
CA ASN A 299 -5.15 10.10 28.72
C ASN A 299 -5.49 11.36 29.50
N LEU A 300 -6.70 11.92 29.35
CA LEU A 300 -7.14 13.08 30.12
C LEU A 300 -7.24 12.76 31.61
N GLY A 301 -7.80 11.60 31.96
CA GLY A 301 -7.86 11.12 33.32
C GLY A 301 -6.45 10.88 33.94
N ALA A 302 -5.57 10.28 33.18
CA ALA A 302 -4.18 10.06 33.58
C ALA A 302 -3.40 11.38 33.75
N LEU A 303 -3.64 12.38 32.89
CA LEU A 303 -3.00 13.68 33.00
C LEU A 303 -3.42 14.41 34.28
N TYR A 304 -4.71 14.47 34.60
CA TYR A 304 -5.18 15.02 35.88
C TYR A 304 -4.68 14.24 37.08
N PHE A 305 -4.64 12.90 36.97
CA PHE A 305 -4.06 12.03 38.05
C PHE A 305 -2.58 12.38 38.28
N ASN A 306 -1.79 12.50 37.26
CA ASN A 306 -0.38 12.85 37.32
C ASN A 306 -0.16 14.24 37.94
N GLN A 307 -0.97 15.22 37.53
CA GLN A 307 -0.96 16.58 38.12
C GLN A 307 -1.31 16.53 39.61
N ALA A 308 -2.29 15.73 40.00
CA ALA A 308 -2.64 15.53 41.43
C ALA A 308 -1.47 14.96 42.21
N VAL A 309 -0.81 13.93 41.70
CA VAL A 309 0.36 13.32 42.34
C VAL A 309 1.52 14.32 42.48
N GLN A 310 1.80 15.08 41.39
CA GLN A 310 2.83 16.12 41.41
C GLN A 310 2.51 17.22 42.42
N GLY A 311 1.25 17.68 42.49
CA GLY A 311 0.79 18.67 43.46
C GLY A 311 0.89 18.20 44.89
N ILE A 312 0.54 16.94 45.20
CA ILE A 312 0.72 16.34 46.52
C ILE A 312 2.21 16.30 46.90
N ASN A 313 3.09 15.90 45.97
CA ASN A 313 4.52 15.87 46.23
C ASN A 313 5.07 17.28 46.51
N ALA A 314 4.67 18.27 45.72
CA ALA A 314 5.04 19.66 45.90
C ALA A 314 4.55 20.21 47.28
N ALA A 315 3.33 19.87 47.69
CA ALA A 315 2.78 20.24 48.97
C ALA A 315 3.58 19.58 50.13
N ASN A 316 3.98 18.32 49.97
CA ASN A 316 4.83 17.62 50.96
C ASN A 316 6.22 18.26 51.05
N ASP A 317 6.82 18.70 49.98
CA ASP A 317 8.12 19.38 49.96
C ASP A 317 8.08 20.76 50.64
N MET A 318 6.90 21.38 50.77
CA MET A 318 6.74 22.60 51.57
C MET A 318 6.89 22.37 53.06
N TRP A 319 6.78 21.10 53.54
CA TRP A 319 6.84 20.77 54.94
C TRP A 319 8.24 20.99 55.55
N LYS A 320 8.27 21.60 56.70
CA LYS A 320 9.48 21.78 57.51
C LYS A 320 9.18 21.72 59.01
N PRO A 321 10.16 21.37 59.89
CA PRO A 321 9.92 21.12 61.33
C PRO A 321 9.36 22.30 62.13
N ARG A 322 9.46 23.53 61.64
CA ARG A 322 8.97 24.75 62.32
C ARG A 322 8.28 25.66 61.29
N MET A 323 7.08 25.27 60.92
CA MET A 323 6.23 26.10 60.03
C MET A 323 5.48 27.15 60.81
N THR A 324 5.37 28.34 60.24
CA THR A 324 4.41 29.36 60.69
C THR A 324 2.99 28.93 60.39
N LYS A 325 2.00 29.55 61.06
CA LYS A 325 0.58 29.29 60.74
C LYS A 325 0.23 29.56 59.27
N ALA A 326 0.86 30.58 58.69
CA ALA A 326 0.65 30.94 57.29
C ALA A 326 1.22 29.89 56.33
N GLU A 327 2.44 29.36 56.60
CA GLU A 327 3.08 28.33 55.84
C GLU A 327 2.33 26.99 55.91
N SER A 328 1.84 26.60 57.09
CA SER A 328 0.98 25.43 57.25
C SER A 328 -0.35 25.56 56.49
N ALA A 329 -0.93 26.75 56.50
CA ALA A 329 -2.16 27.00 55.76
C ALA A 329 -1.92 26.95 54.23
N ALA A 330 -0.80 27.47 53.75
CA ALA A 330 -0.42 27.43 52.35
C ALA A 330 -0.16 25.96 51.88
N GLN A 331 0.57 25.18 52.68
CA GLN A 331 0.80 23.78 52.40
C GLN A 331 -0.51 23.01 52.31
N LYS A 332 -1.40 23.19 53.35
CA LYS A 332 -2.69 22.51 53.36
C LYS A 332 -3.54 22.88 52.14
N LYS A 333 -3.54 24.17 51.76
CA LYS A 333 -4.26 24.63 50.57
C LYS A 333 -3.73 23.94 49.33
N ALA A 334 -2.41 23.86 49.12
CA ALA A 334 -1.80 23.20 47.98
C ALA A 334 -2.14 21.68 47.95
N GLU A 335 -2.16 21.04 49.13
CA GLU A 335 -2.57 19.64 49.23
C GLU A 335 -4.04 19.43 48.88
N ASP A 336 -4.94 20.31 49.35
CA ASP A 336 -6.37 20.23 49.11
C ASP A 336 -6.68 20.51 47.61
N GLU A 337 -5.97 21.44 46.97
CA GLU A 337 -6.05 21.71 45.54
C GLU A 337 -5.60 20.51 44.71
N ALA A 338 -4.48 19.89 45.06
CA ALA A 338 -3.98 18.70 44.42
C ALA A 338 -4.92 17.49 44.61
N LYS A 339 -5.51 17.31 45.82
CA LYS A 339 -6.53 16.26 46.06
C LYS A 339 -7.78 16.44 45.18
N ALA A 340 -8.20 17.69 44.94
CA ALA A 340 -9.34 17.97 44.11
C ALA A 340 -9.16 17.48 42.67
N LEU A 341 -7.92 17.45 42.17
CA LEU A 341 -7.62 16.94 40.83
C LEU A 341 -7.89 15.43 40.67
N PHE A 342 -7.79 14.63 41.75
CA PHE A 342 -8.23 13.23 41.70
C PHE A 342 -9.73 13.10 41.44
N GLY A 343 -10.54 14.01 42.02
CA GLY A 343 -11.97 14.09 41.76
C GLY A 343 -12.28 14.51 40.29
N THR A 344 -11.41 15.35 39.72
CA THR A 344 -11.51 15.73 38.30
C THR A 344 -11.12 14.58 37.37
N ALA A 345 -10.10 13.80 37.71
CA ALA A 345 -9.63 12.64 36.94
C ALA A 345 -10.66 11.49 36.91
N MET A 346 -11.39 11.30 38.02
CA MET A 346 -12.28 10.15 38.25
C MET A 346 -13.28 9.91 37.13
N PRO A 347 -14.12 10.87 36.70
CA PRO A 347 -15.16 10.63 35.69
C PRO A 347 -14.60 10.20 34.34
N TYR A 348 -13.43 10.69 33.97
CA TYR A 348 -12.77 10.30 32.71
C TYR A 348 -12.26 8.87 32.75
N LEU A 349 -11.61 8.45 33.85
CA LEU A 349 -11.16 7.06 34.01
C LEU A 349 -12.34 6.10 34.21
N GLU A 350 -13.44 6.52 34.81
CA GLU A 350 -14.67 5.72 34.85
C GLU A 350 -15.29 5.54 33.47
N ALA A 351 -15.30 6.58 32.63
CA ALA A 351 -15.74 6.48 31.24
C ALA A 351 -14.83 5.54 30.42
N ALA A 352 -13.52 5.63 30.58
CA ALA A 352 -12.58 4.73 29.97
C ALA A 352 -12.83 3.27 30.42
N HIS A 353 -13.01 3.03 31.72
CA HIS A 353 -13.33 1.70 32.26
C HIS A 353 -14.67 1.16 31.75
N ALA A 354 -15.67 2.01 31.57
CA ALA A 354 -16.96 1.61 30.99
C ALA A 354 -16.82 1.12 29.56
N THR A 355 -15.93 1.75 28.76
CA THR A 355 -15.65 1.38 27.36
C THR A 355 -14.76 0.13 27.28
N ALA A 356 -13.76 0.03 28.13
CA ALA A 356 -12.83 -1.11 28.19
C ALA A 356 -12.74 -1.68 29.62
N PRO A 357 -13.71 -2.51 30.05
CA PRO A 357 -13.80 -3.00 31.43
C PRO A 357 -12.64 -3.89 31.87
N ASP A 358 -11.91 -4.48 30.93
CA ASP A 358 -10.79 -5.40 31.19
C ASP A 358 -9.42 -4.70 31.14
N ASP A 359 -9.37 -3.38 30.89
CA ASP A 359 -8.13 -2.61 30.87
C ASP A 359 -7.52 -2.47 32.26
N LEU A 360 -6.37 -3.09 32.45
CA LEU A 360 -5.72 -3.20 33.75
C LEU A 360 -5.16 -1.87 34.26
N GLU A 361 -4.67 -1.03 33.36
CA GLU A 361 -4.06 0.25 33.73
C GLU A 361 -5.13 1.24 34.20
N THR A 362 -6.28 1.28 33.50
CA THR A 362 -7.45 2.04 33.92
C THR A 362 -7.95 1.58 35.30
N MET A 363 -8.06 0.26 35.51
CA MET A 363 -8.47 -0.30 36.81
C MET A 363 -7.49 0.03 37.95
N ARG A 364 -6.18 0.01 37.70
CA ARG A 364 -5.17 0.42 38.67
C ARG A 364 -5.28 1.88 39.05
N SER A 365 -5.44 2.75 38.03
CA SER A 365 -5.60 4.18 38.23
C SER A 365 -6.88 4.51 39.02
N LEU A 366 -7.98 3.85 38.67
CA LEU A 366 -9.24 3.98 39.43
C LEU A 366 -9.13 3.49 40.89
N ARG A 367 -8.48 2.35 41.14
CA ARG A 367 -8.25 1.85 42.48
C ARG A 367 -7.51 2.91 43.35
N ASP A 368 -6.48 3.52 42.78
CA ASP A 368 -5.68 4.50 43.51
C ASP A 368 -6.47 5.81 43.73
N ILE A 369 -7.31 6.22 42.78
CA ILE A 369 -8.23 7.37 42.93
C ILE A 369 -9.25 7.08 44.05
N TYR A 370 -9.97 5.95 43.97
CA TYR A 370 -11.00 5.60 44.95
C TYR A 370 -10.45 5.52 46.38
N ALA A 371 -9.23 4.96 46.55
CA ALA A 371 -8.56 4.96 47.84
C ALA A 371 -8.24 6.37 48.37
N ARG A 372 -7.97 7.34 47.48
CA ARG A 372 -7.61 8.72 47.85
C ARG A 372 -8.81 9.64 48.04
N THR A 373 -9.92 9.33 47.37
CA THR A 373 -11.17 10.13 47.39
C THR A 373 -12.20 9.58 48.37
N GLY A 374 -11.96 8.40 48.95
CA GLY A 374 -12.87 7.78 49.95
C GLY A 374 -14.06 7.07 49.32
N GLU A 375 -13.94 6.61 48.08
CA GLU A 375 -14.97 5.85 47.37
C GLU A 375 -14.89 4.34 47.72
N ASP A 376 -15.12 4.01 48.99
CA ASP A 376 -14.84 2.69 49.57
C ASP A 376 -15.54 1.53 48.85
N ASP A 377 -16.80 1.69 48.48
CA ASP A 377 -17.55 0.64 47.76
C ASP A 377 -16.95 0.35 46.36
N LYS A 378 -16.60 1.40 45.62
CA LYS A 378 -15.95 1.29 44.31
C LYS A 378 -14.55 0.72 44.42
N LEU A 379 -13.81 1.08 45.48
CA LEU A 379 -12.49 0.54 45.78
C LEU A 379 -12.51 -0.97 45.96
N VAL A 380 -13.50 -1.49 46.70
CA VAL A 380 -13.66 -2.92 46.96
C VAL A 380 -13.97 -3.63 45.66
N GLU A 381 -14.90 -3.10 44.85
CA GLU A 381 -15.29 -3.69 43.57
C GLU A 381 -14.11 -3.77 42.58
N ILE A 382 -13.41 -2.67 42.36
CA ILE A 382 -12.30 -2.61 41.38
C ILE A 382 -11.12 -3.49 41.85
N SER A 383 -10.87 -3.55 43.15
CA SER A 383 -9.82 -4.41 43.73
C SER A 383 -10.15 -5.90 43.54
N ALA A 384 -11.42 -6.28 43.63
CA ALA A 384 -11.85 -7.65 43.35
C ALA A 384 -11.66 -8.02 41.86
N LYS A 385 -11.97 -7.09 40.92
CA LYS A 385 -11.74 -7.28 39.51
C LYS A 385 -10.24 -7.45 39.20
N LEU A 386 -9.37 -6.58 39.73
CA LEU A 386 -7.92 -6.69 39.57
C LEU A 386 -7.38 -8.03 40.10
N LYS A 387 -7.82 -8.46 41.29
CA LYS A 387 -7.45 -9.75 41.84
C LYS A 387 -7.90 -10.94 40.99
N ALA A 388 -9.09 -10.87 40.38
CA ALA A 388 -9.59 -11.90 39.48
C ALA A 388 -8.75 -11.95 38.18
N ALA A 389 -8.20 -10.82 37.74
CA ALA A 389 -7.28 -10.71 36.60
C ALA A 389 -5.82 -11.09 36.95
N GLY A 390 -5.54 -11.55 38.18
CA GLY A 390 -4.21 -12.00 38.59
C GLY A 390 -3.24 -10.86 38.99
N GLN A 391 -3.76 -9.70 39.40
CA GLN A 391 -2.99 -8.51 39.81
C GLN A 391 -3.14 -8.23 41.33
#